data_42116c630a479d0b2c03a8c1f0e80aef
#
_entry.id   42116c630a479d0b2c03a8c1f0e80aef
#
_cell.length_a   1.000
_cell.length_b   1.000
_cell.length_c   1.000
_cell.angle_alpha   90.00
_cell.angle_beta   90.00
_cell.angle_gamma   90.00
#
_symmetry.space_group_name_H-M   'P 1'
#
loop_
_entity.id
_entity.type
_entity.pdbx_description
1 polymer ?
#
loop_
_entity_poly.entity_id
_entity_poly.type
_entity_poly.pdbx_seq_one_letter_code
_entity_poly.pdbx_strand_id
1 'polypeptide(L)'
;MRMTVINQSTDLTTLGVRLFSTDTARESTLAGLQRLNPHVDFTRIEPGTVILVPDQAGLRDGESASVGGTAYDAFAAQALSSVEDSAARVRAGHTNRLAQQKELATLLKSPSLRRLLESDPDLKNELDAVQQLFKDDQQAAKDADAMLKLLQEQLALELAGLGELIS
;
A
#
# COMPACT_ATOMS: atom_id res chain seq x y z
N MET A 1 -6.26 -4.57 -26.42
CA MET A 1 -5.23 -4.24 -25.42
C MET A 1 -5.30 -5.30 -24.35
N ARG A 2 -4.17 -5.78 -23.82
CA ARG A 2 -4.15 -6.83 -22.81
C ARG A 2 -3.38 -6.33 -21.60
N MET A 3 -3.55 -6.97 -20.45
CA MET A 3 -2.76 -6.69 -19.25
C MET A 3 -2.26 -7.99 -18.62
N THR A 4 -1.14 -7.89 -17.91
CA THR A 4 -0.60 -8.96 -17.08
C THR A 4 -0.20 -8.42 -15.72
N VAL A 5 -0.40 -9.23 -14.68
CA VAL A 5 0.07 -8.94 -13.33
C VAL A 5 1.32 -9.76 -13.07
N ILE A 6 2.35 -9.10 -12.62
CA ILE A 6 3.64 -9.75 -12.32
C ILE A 6 3.54 -10.43 -10.96
N ASN A 7 3.70 -11.74 -10.93
CA ASN A 7 3.62 -12.54 -9.70
C ASN A 7 4.98 -12.76 -9.03
N GLN A 8 6.07 -12.56 -9.77
CA GLN A 8 7.44 -12.73 -9.28
C GLN A 8 8.33 -11.63 -9.86
N SER A 9 9.32 -11.17 -9.09
CA SER A 9 10.28 -10.18 -9.57
C SER A 9 10.92 -10.63 -10.88
N THR A 10 10.94 -9.76 -11.90
CA THR A 10 11.41 -10.05 -13.24
C THR A 10 12.02 -8.80 -13.89
N ASP A 11 12.59 -8.95 -15.05
CA ASP A 11 13.10 -7.86 -15.90
C ASP A 11 12.43 -7.86 -17.28
N LEU A 12 12.70 -6.81 -18.06
CA LEU A 12 12.14 -6.63 -19.40
C LEU A 12 12.44 -7.81 -20.33
N THR A 13 13.64 -8.33 -20.28
CA THR A 13 14.09 -9.42 -21.15
C THR A 13 13.37 -10.71 -20.86
N THR A 14 13.33 -11.08 -19.59
CA THR A 14 12.63 -12.28 -19.08
C THR A 14 11.12 -12.16 -19.35
N LEU A 15 10.54 -11.00 -19.10
CA LEU A 15 9.13 -10.74 -19.39
C LEU A 15 8.84 -10.87 -20.90
N GLY A 16 9.71 -10.35 -21.76
CA GLY A 16 9.60 -10.50 -23.22
C GLY A 16 9.61 -11.95 -23.67
N VAL A 17 10.47 -12.79 -23.08
CA VAL A 17 10.47 -14.25 -23.38
C VAL A 17 9.19 -14.93 -22.96
N ARG A 18 8.59 -14.52 -21.85
CA ARG A 18 7.32 -15.09 -21.36
C ARG A 18 6.14 -14.67 -22.23
N LEU A 19 6.06 -13.40 -22.59
CA LEU A 19 4.91 -12.85 -23.31
C LEU A 19 4.91 -13.14 -24.80
N PHE A 20 6.09 -13.26 -25.44
CA PHE A 20 6.19 -13.38 -26.89
C PHE A 20 6.85 -14.68 -27.36
N SER A 21 6.31 -15.25 -28.42
CA SER A 21 6.76 -16.55 -28.95
C SER A 21 7.87 -16.47 -29.99
N THR A 22 8.15 -15.29 -30.58
CA THR A 22 9.13 -15.12 -31.66
C THR A 22 10.11 -13.96 -31.39
N ASP A 23 11.39 -14.15 -31.79
CA ASP A 23 12.46 -13.17 -31.53
C ASP A 23 12.28 -11.87 -32.36
N THR A 24 11.75 -11.97 -33.57
CA THR A 24 11.51 -10.82 -34.47
C THR A 24 10.42 -9.88 -34.00
N ALA A 25 9.46 -10.37 -33.25
CA ALA A 25 8.43 -9.53 -32.63
C ALA A 25 8.93 -8.84 -31.34
N ARG A 26 10.07 -9.30 -30.81
CA ARG A 26 10.52 -8.93 -29.45
C ARG A 26 11.01 -7.49 -29.37
N GLU A 27 11.91 -7.03 -30.26
CA GLU A 27 12.51 -5.69 -30.14
C GLU A 27 11.50 -4.53 -30.32
N SER A 28 10.67 -4.58 -31.35
CA SER A 28 9.65 -3.55 -31.59
C SER A 28 8.58 -3.55 -30.50
N THR A 29 8.30 -4.73 -29.94
CA THR A 29 7.26 -4.91 -28.92
C THR A 29 7.75 -4.56 -27.52
N LEU A 30 9.03 -4.79 -27.18
CA LEU A 30 9.62 -4.32 -25.93
C LEU A 30 9.63 -2.78 -25.85
N ALA A 31 9.94 -2.09 -26.95
CA ALA A 31 9.79 -0.64 -27.04
C ALA A 31 8.33 -0.20 -26.88
N GLY A 32 7.37 -0.96 -27.45
CA GLY A 32 5.95 -0.75 -27.28
C GLY A 32 5.48 -0.93 -25.82
N LEU A 33 5.98 -1.97 -25.15
CA LEU A 33 5.73 -2.23 -23.73
C LEU A 33 6.20 -1.06 -22.84
N GLN A 34 7.42 -0.56 -23.06
CA GLN A 34 7.94 0.58 -22.32
C GLN A 34 7.12 1.86 -22.53
N ARG A 35 6.70 2.11 -23.78
CA ARG A 35 5.86 3.27 -24.11
C ARG A 35 4.47 3.23 -23.48
N LEU A 36 3.88 2.05 -23.34
CA LEU A 36 2.58 1.86 -22.71
C LEU A 36 2.65 1.94 -21.18
N ASN A 37 3.83 1.70 -20.61
CA ASN A 37 4.02 1.63 -19.16
C ASN A 37 5.17 2.55 -18.70
N PRO A 38 5.09 3.87 -18.93
CA PRO A 38 6.19 4.79 -18.61
C PRO A 38 6.50 4.91 -17.11
N HIS A 39 5.59 4.42 -16.27
CA HIS A 39 5.69 4.42 -14.81
C HIS A 39 6.41 3.18 -14.24
N VAL A 40 6.74 2.19 -15.09
CA VAL A 40 7.35 0.93 -14.67
C VAL A 40 8.86 0.98 -14.86
N ASP A 41 9.62 0.64 -13.83
CA ASP A 41 11.05 0.37 -13.96
C ASP A 41 11.27 -1.05 -14.50
N PHE A 42 11.60 -1.13 -15.78
CA PHE A 42 11.82 -2.39 -16.48
C PHE A 42 13.17 -3.06 -16.20
N THR A 43 14.04 -2.43 -15.41
CA THR A 43 15.29 -3.07 -14.95
C THR A 43 14.99 -4.04 -13.81
N ARG A 44 13.95 -3.74 -13.03
CA ARG A 44 13.49 -4.57 -11.92
C ARG A 44 11.99 -4.36 -11.71
N ILE A 45 11.21 -5.29 -12.22
CA ILE A 45 9.74 -5.26 -12.09
C ILE A 45 9.36 -6.04 -10.84
N GLU A 46 8.73 -5.37 -9.89
CA GLU A 46 8.32 -5.97 -8.61
C GLU A 46 7.01 -6.78 -8.76
N PRO A 47 6.81 -7.81 -7.90
CA PRO A 47 5.54 -8.51 -7.84
C PRO A 47 4.38 -7.56 -7.54
N GLY A 48 3.23 -7.80 -8.16
CA GLY A 48 2.06 -6.92 -8.06
C GLY A 48 2.03 -5.80 -9.11
N THR A 49 3.12 -5.58 -9.88
CA THR A 49 3.13 -4.60 -10.97
C THR A 49 2.19 -5.03 -12.08
N VAL A 50 1.30 -4.12 -12.48
CA VAL A 50 0.42 -4.31 -13.65
C VAL A 50 1.10 -3.75 -14.89
N ILE A 51 1.17 -4.56 -15.94
CA ILE A 51 1.79 -4.18 -17.21
C ILE A 51 0.75 -4.26 -18.31
N LEU A 52 0.59 -3.16 -19.04
CA LEU A 52 -0.22 -3.10 -20.26
C LEU A 52 0.57 -3.68 -21.43
N VAL A 53 -0.02 -4.65 -22.10
CA VAL A 53 0.60 -5.38 -23.20
C VAL A 53 -0.08 -4.98 -24.51
N PRO A 54 0.69 -4.56 -25.55
CA PRO A 54 0.11 -4.25 -26.85
C PRO A 54 -0.50 -5.53 -27.48
N ASP A 55 -1.66 -5.37 -28.12
CA ASP A 55 -2.33 -6.46 -28.80
C ASP A 55 -1.68 -6.69 -30.18
N GLN A 56 -0.67 -7.53 -30.21
CA GLN A 56 0.14 -7.81 -31.41
C GLN A 56 0.23 -9.32 -31.67
N ALA A 57 0.52 -9.66 -32.93
CA ALA A 57 0.77 -11.05 -33.32
C ALA A 57 2.01 -11.60 -32.61
N GLY A 58 1.93 -12.83 -32.11
CA GLY A 58 3.03 -13.51 -31.42
C GLY A 58 2.97 -13.46 -29.88
N LEU A 59 1.90 -12.93 -29.30
CA LEU A 59 1.61 -13.12 -27.87
C LEU A 59 1.31 -14.60 -27.58
N ARG A 60 1.90 -15.10 -26.49
CA ARG A 60 1.56 -16.44 -26.00
C ARG A 60 0.20 -16.42 -25.30
N ASP A 61 -0.66 -17.37 -25.63
CA ASP A 61 -1.93 -17.54 -24.96
C ASP A 61 -1.72 -17.95 -23.48
N GLY A 62 -2.43 -17.27 -22.57
CA GLY A 62 -2.41 -17.58 -21.13
C GLY A 62 -1.47 -16.74 -20.27
N GLU A 63 -0.54 -15.96 -20.84
CA GLU A 63 0.37 -15.09 -20.08
C GLU A 63 -0.18 -13.65 -19.89
N SER A 64 -1.18 -13.27 -20.69
CA SER A 64 -1.86 -11.98 -20.55
C SER A 64 -3.36 -12.15 -20.75
N ALA A 65 -4.15 -11.42 -20.00
CA ALA A 65 -5.59 -11.38 -20.12
C ALA A 65 -6.05 -10.10 -20.84
N SER A 66 -7.24 -10.12 -21.41
CA SER A 66 -7.90 -8.90 -21.89
C SER A 66 -7.99 -7.89 -20.74
N VAL A 67 -7.86 -6.60 -21.04
CA VAL A 67 -8.16 -5.55 -20.05
C VAL A 67 -9.64 -5.68 -19.70
N GLY A 68 -9.92 -6.16 -18.49
CA GLY A 68 -11.25 -6.60 -18.04
C GLY A 68 -11.29 -8.08 -17.65
N GLY A 69 -12.34 -8.50 -16.98
CA GLY A 69 -12.52 -9.86 -16.52
C GLY A 69 -11.53 -10.29 -15.43
N THR A 70 -11.16 -11.57 -15.42
CA THR A 70 -10.41 -12.19 -14.31
C THR A 70 -9.07 -11.53 -13.97
N ALA A 71 -8.39 -10.89 -14.93
CA ALA A 71 -7.11 -10.22 -14.66
C ALA A 71 -7.32 -8.90 -13.89
N TYR A 72 -8.35 -8.16 -14.24
CA TYR A 72 -8.74 -6.97 -13.48
C TYR A 72 -9.22 -7.33 -12.09
N ASP A 73 -10.06 -8.37 -11.95
CA ASP A 73 -10.55 -8.84 -10.66
C ASP A 73 -9.40 -9.24 -9.72
N ALA A 74 -8.40 -9.96 -10.27
CA ALA A 74 -7.20 -10.33 -9.52
C ALA A 74 -6.38 -9.10 -9.06
N PHE A 75 -6.22 -8.12 -9.93
CA PHE A 75 -5.56 -6.85 -9.59
C PHE A 75 -6.32 -6.08 -8.51
N ALA A 76 -7.63 -5.92 -8.67
CA ALA A 76 -8.47 -5.21 -7.73
C ALA A 76 -8.43 -5.88 -6.34
N ALA A 77 -8.54 -7.21 -6.29
CA ALA A 77 -8.43 -7.97 -5.06
C ALA A 77 -7.06 -7.78 -4.38
N GLN A 78 -5.96 -7.82 -5.16
CA GLN A 78 -4.62 -7.62 -4.63
C GLN A 78 -4.39 -6.20 -4.13
N ALA A 79 -4.89 -5.18 -4.83
CA ALA A 79 -4.80 -3.78 -4.43
C ALA A 79 -5.53 -3.55 -3.09
N LEU A 80 -6.76 -4.06 -2.96
CA LEU A 80 -7.54 -3.98 -1.72
C LEU A 80 -6.83 -4.68 -0.56
N SER A 81 -6.32 -5.90 -0.77
CA SER A 81 -5.57 -6.64 0.24
C SER A 81 -4.32 -5.90 0.70
N SER A 82 -3.56 -5.29 -0.22
CA SER A 82 -2.34 -4.53 0.10
C SER A 82 -2.64 -3.30 0.95
N VAL A 83 -3.75 -2.61 0.68
CA VAL A 83 -4.19 -1.46 1.48
C VAL A 83 -4.68 -1.91 2.84
N GLU A 84 -5.42 -3.02 2.93
CA GLU A 84 -5.87 -3.60 4.19
C GLU A 84 -4.70 -4.00 5.11
N ASP A 85 -3.70 -4.69 4.57
CA ASP A 85 -2.47 -5.07 5.28
C ASP A 85 -1.71 -3.83 5.78
N SER A 86 -1.65 -2.78 4.97
CA SER A 86 -1.00 -1.53 5.35
C SER A 86 -1.76 -0.82 6.47
N ALA A 87 -3.08 -0.76 6.38
CA ALA A 87 -3.94 -0.21 7.42
C ALA A 87 -3.83 -1.01 8.73
N ALA A 88 -3.76 -2.34 8.66
CA ALA A 88 -3.57 -3.20 9.82
C ALA A 88 -2.23 -2.92 10.52
N ARG A 89 -1.14 -2.74 9.77
CA ARG A 89 0.17 -2.37 10.32
C ARG A 89 0.14 -1.01 11.04
N VAL A 90 -0.52 -0.01 10.45
CA VAL A 90 -0.68 1.32 11.06
C VAL A 90 -1.47 1.21 12.37
N ARG A 91 -2.60 0.50 12.37
CA ARG A 91 -3.43 0.27 13.58
C ARG A 91 -2.64 -0.43 14.68
N ALA A 92 -1.87 -1.46 14.34
CA ALA A 92 -1.01 -2.16 15.29
C ALA A 92 0.05 -1.22 15.89
N GLY A 93 0.67 -0.36 15.07
CA GLY A 93 1.60 0.67 15.53
C GLY A 93 0.96 1.65 16.52
N HIS A 94 -0.24 2.15 16.21
CA HIS A 94 -0.99 3.02 17.12
C HIS A 94 -1.34 2.31 18.44
N THR A 95 -1.83 1.08 18.37
CA THR A 95 -2.16 0.28 19.56
C THR A 95 -0.95 0.09 20.48
N ASN A 96 0.20 -0.25 19.92
CA ASN A 96 1.44 -0.40 20.68
C ASN A 96 1.88 0.93 21.32
N ARG A 97 1.81 2.04 20.60
CA ARG A 97 2.13 3.37 21.12
C ARG A 97 1.21 3.74 22.29
N LEU A 98 -0.10 3.57 22.15
CA LEU A 98 -1.07 3.85 23.21
C LEU A 98 -0.86 2.97 24.44
N ALA A 99 -0.47 1.71 24.27
CA ALA A 99 -0.11 0.82 25.36
C ALA A 99 1.12 1.35 26.14
N GLN A 100 2.17 1.74 25.44
CA GLN A 100 3.37 2.33 26.03
C GLN A 100 3.06 3.64 26.77
N GLN A 101 2.24 4.52 26.19
CA GLN A 101 1.81 5.76 26.85
C GLN A 101 1.02 5.49 28.12
N LYS A 102 0.18 4.45 28.14
CA LYS A 102 -0.58 4.05 29.33
C LYS A 102 0.33 3.54 30.45
N GLU A 103 1.36 2.76 30.11
CA GLU A 103 2.37 2.32 31.08
C GLU A 103 3.14 3.50 31.64
N LEU A 104 3.62 4.41 30.79
CA LEU A 104 4.28 5.65 31.20
C LEU A 104 3.39 6.50 32.11
N ALA A 105 2.12 6.71 31.73
CA ALA A 105 1.15 7.45 32.54
C ALA A 105 0.93 6.82 33.92
N THR A 106 1.08 5.50 34.04
CA THR A 106 0.99 4.79 35.33
C THR A 106 2.23 5.04 36.18
N LEU A 107 3.42 5.00 35.58
CA LEU A 107 4.69 5.35 36.26
C LEU A 107 4.70 6.81 36.74
N LEU A 108 4.17 7.72 35.94
CA LEU A 108 4.06 9.15 36.27
C LEU A 108 3.14 9.43 37.47
N LYS A 109 2.26 8.50 37.84
CA LYS A 109 1.41 8.59 39.04
C LYS A 109 2.06 8.02 40.30
N SER A 110 3.31 7.56 40.23
CA SER A 110 3.99 6.96 41.38
C SER A 110 4.18 7.97 42.51
N PRO A 111 4.12 7.51 43.79
CA PRO A 111 4.22 8.39 44.95
C PRO A 111 5.55 9.16 45.03
N SER A 112 6.64 8.55 44.55
CA SER A 112 7.97 9.16 44.52
C SER A 112 8.03 10.32 43.55
N LEU A 113 7.47 10.16 42.33
CA LEU A 113 7.43 11.23 41.34
C LEU A 113 6.49 12.36 41.77
N ARG A 114 5.36 12.02 42.41
CA ARG A 114 4.44 13.04 42.92
C ARG A 114 5.09 13.99 43.94
N ARG A 115 5.92 13.46 44.86
CA ARG A 115 6.70 14.30 45.80
C ARG A 115 7.70 15.18 45.08
N LEU A 116 8.32 14.68 44.02
CA LEU A 116 9.27 15.48 43.22
C LEU A 116 8.57 16.64 42.53
N LEU A 117 7.39 16.39 41.95
CA LEU A 117 6.56 17.39 41.26
C LEU A 117 6.01 18.46 42.20
N GLU A 118 5.81 18.13 43.49
CA GLU A 118 5.42 19.12 44.52
C GLU A 118 6.56 20.11 44.85
N SER A 119 7.82 19.69 44.68
CA SER A 119 9.01 20.49 44.95
C SER A 119 9.55 21.23 43.72
N ASP A 120 9.13 20.86 42.50
CA ASP A 120 9.61 21.42 41.24
C ASP A 120 8.44 21.79 40.30
N PRO A 121 8.05 23.10 40.27
CA PRO A 121 6.95 23.56 39.41
C PRO A 121 7.26 23.45 37.91
N ASP A 122 8.51 23.56 37.49
CA ASP A 122 8.90 23.50 36.07
C ASP A 122 8.75 22.08 35.57
N LEU A 123 9.19 21.10 36.34
CA LEU A 123 9.00 19.70 36.03
C LEU A 123 7.51 19.32 35.95
N LYS A 124 6.66 19.93 36.76
CA LYS A 124 5.22 19.75 36.72
C LYS A 124 4.64 20.26 35.40
N ASN A 125 5.05 21.45 34.96
CA ASN A 125 4.59 22.04 33.69
C ASN A 125 5.00 21.16 32.48
N GLU A 126 6.24 20.65 32.48
CA GLU A 126 6.71 19.72 31.43
C GLU A 126 5.89 18.42 31.43
N LEU A 127 5.56 17.88 32.60
CA LEU A 127 4.74 16.69 32.68
C LEU A 127 3.32 16.92 32.17
N ASP A 128 2.71 18.05 32.49
CA ASP A 128 1.38 18.42 32.01
C ASP A 128 1.39 18.56 30.48
N ALA A 129 2.46 19.12 29.89
CA ALA A 129 2.65 19.17 28.43
C ALA A 129 2.74 17.77 27.82
N VAL A 130 3.50 16.84 28.42
CA VAL A 130 3.59 15.45 27.97
C VAL A 130 2.23 14.74 28.04
N GLN A 131 1.45 14.97 29.10
CA GLN A 131 0.11 14.40 29.20
C GLN A 131 -0.85 14.96 28.14
N GLN A 132 -0.68 16.22 27.75
CA GLN A 132 -1.44 16.79 26.64
C GLN A 132 -1.07 16.14 25.31
N LEU A 133 0.23 15.97 25.04
CA LEU A 133 0.70 15.25 23.85
C LEU A 133 0.14 13.81 23.76
N PHE A 134 -0.02 13.11 24.88
CA PHE A 134 -0.65 11.78 24.89
C PHE A 134 -2.12 11.83 24.48
N LYS A 135 -2.85 12.87 24.86
CA LYS A 135 -4.25 13.04 24.44
C LYS A 135 -4.35 13.38 22.95
N ASP A 136 -3.46 14.25 22.47
CA ASP A 136 -3.39 14.65 21.07
C ASP A 136 -3.03 13.45 20.18
N ASP A 137 -2.08 12.61 20.59
CA ASP A 137 -1.75 11.35 19.94
C ASP A 137 -2.93 10.37 19.88
N GLN A 138 -3.73 10.29 20.96
CA GLN A 138 -4.92 9.44 20.98
C GLN A 138 -5.98 9.92 19.98
N GLN A 139 -6.15 11.23 19.88
CA GLN A 139 -7.08 11.82 18.90
C GLN A 139 -6.57 11.59 17.49
N ALA A 140 -5.30 11.88 17.23
CA ALA A 140 -4.67 11.67 15.92
C ALA A 140 -4.75 10.19 15.46
N ALA A 141 -4.62 9.23 16.38
CA ALA A 141 -4.79 7.81 16.07
C ALA A 141 -6.23 7.45 15.64
N LYS A 142 -7.23 8.07 16.28
CA LYS A 142 -8.65 7.88 15.89
C LYS A 142 -8.95 8.49 14.53
N ASP A 143 -8.43 9.70 14.28
CA ASP A 143 -8.63 10.41 13.02
C ASP A 143 -7.95 9.66 11.87
N ALA A 144 -6.75 9.14 12.10
CA ALA A 144 -6.04 8.30 11.14
C ALA A 144 -6.80 7.00 10.83
N ASP A 145 -7.39 6.33 11.84
CA ASP A 145 -8.20 5.12 11.61
C ASP A 145 -9.47 5.44 10.80
N ALA A 146 -10.14 6.54 11.11
CA ALA A 146 -11.31 6.99 10.33
C ALA A 146 -10.95 7.29 8.86
N MET A 147 -9.80 7.96 8.64
CA MET A 147 -9.33 8.26 7.30
C MET A 147 -8.93 7.00 6.52
N LEU A 148 -8.27 6.04 7.17
CA LEU A 148 -7.93 4.75 6.55
C LEU A 148 -9.17 3.97 6.12
N LYS A 149 -10.23 3.98 6.93
CA LYS A 149 -11.50 3.34 6.56
C LYS A 149 -12.12 4.02 5.34
N LEU A 150 -12.16 5.34 5.32
CA LEU A 150 -12.69 6.10 4.18
C LEU A 150 -11.91 5.82 2.89
N LEU A 151 -10.58 5.76 2.98
CA LEU A 151 -9.71 5.42 1.84
C LEU A 151 -9.96 4.00 1.33
N GLN A 152 -10.16 3.03 2.22
CA GLN A 152 -10.49 1.65 1.84
C GLN A 152 -11.84 1.57 1.13
N GLU A 153 -12.86 2.26 1.65
CA GLU A 153 -14.20 2.30 1.06
C GLU A 153 -14.17 3.00 -0.32
N GLN A 154 -13.48 4.14 -0.43
CA GLN A 154 -13.33 4.83 -1.72
C GLN A 154 -12.58 3.99 -2.74
N LEU A 155 -11.45 3.38 -2.36
CA LEU A 155 -10.71 2.51 -3.27
C LEU A 155 -11.58 1.35 -3.78
N ALA A 156 -12.37 0.73 -2.91
CA ALA A 156 -13.28 -0.34 -3.31
C ALA A 156 -14.32 0.14 -4.33
N LEU A 157 -14.91 1.32 -4.10
CA LEU A 157 -15.89 1.91 -5.02
C LEU A 157 -15.28 2.26 -6.38
N GLU A 158 -14.10 2.90 -6.38
CA GLU A 158 -13.41 3.26 -7.62
C GLU A 158 -12.99 2.03 -8.44
N LEU A 159 -12.46 1.00 -7.76
CA LEU A 159 -12.12 -0.25 -8.45
C LEU A 159 -13.37 -0.95 -9.00
N ALA A 160 -14.48 -0.95 -8.27
CA ALA A 160 -15.73 -1.52 -8.78
C ALA A 160 -16.23 -0.75 -10.02
N GLY A 161 -16.25 0.59 -9.97
CA GLY A 161 -16.64 1.43 -11.08
C GLY A 161 -15.74 1.25 -12.32
N LEU A 162 -14.42 1.12 -12.13
CA LEU A 162 -13.50 0.81 -13.23
C LEU A 162 -13.78 -0.59 -13.82
N GLY A 163 -14.10 -1.58 -12.98
CA GLY A 163 -14.48 -2.92 -13.43
C GLY A 163 -15.70 -2.92 -14.34
N GLU A 164 -16.71 -2.11 -14.01
CA GLU A 164 -17.92 -1.96 -14.84
C GLU A 164 -17.64 -1.30 -16.20
N LEU A 165 -16.66 -0.38 -16.25
CA LEU A 165 -16.30 0.33 -17.49
C LEU A 165 -15.49 -0.54 -18.46
N ILE A 166 -14.80 -1.57 -17.97
CA ILE A 166 -13.90 -2.41 -18.76
C ILE A 166 -14.42 -3.86 -18.96
N SER A 167 -15.56 -4.18 -18.39
CA SER A 167 -16.30 -5.43 -18.64
C SER A 167 -17.19 -5.30 -19.87
#